data_b69be0a8c9e86cc6982402e45b45995f
#
_entry.id   b69be0a8c9e86cc6982402e45b45995f
#
_cell.length_a   1.000
_cell.length_b   1.000
_cell.length_c   1.000
_cell.angle_alpha   90.00
_cell.angle_beta   90.00
_cell.angle_gamma   90.00
#
_symmetry.space_group_name_H-M   'P 1'
#
loop_
_entity.id
_entity.type
_entity.pdbx_description
1 polymer ?
#
loop_
_entity_poly.entity_id
_entity_poly.type
_entity_poly.pdbx_seq_one_letter_code
_entity_poly.pdbx_strand_id
1 'polypeptide(L)'
;MITERTWAEVKQIRKKYPHLKVIVAVGGWEGEGFSDMVATGPTREIFVDSVVEYLEKHQLDGIDLDWEFPVNGAMGVIKSRPADRQNFTLLLQLLREKLGRDKEISFCANGAPWFKEVVELEKVHPLVNSINVMAYDFYGPWCETTGHHAN
;
A
#
# COMPACT_ATOMS: atom_id res chain seq x y z
N MET A 1 -0.50 -4.31 -15.61
CA MET A 1 -0.54 -5.75 -15.20
C MET A 1 0.86 -6.32 -15.32
N ILE A 2 1.35 -7.02 -14.28
CA ILE A 2 2.68 -7.67 -14.32
C ILE A 2 2.60 -8.90 -15.22
N THR A 3 3.55 -9.03 -16.17
CA THR A 3 3.57 -10.10 -17.17
C THR A 3 4.55 -11.22 -16.77
N GLU A 4 4.42 -12.40 -17.39
CA GLU A 4 5.37 -13.49 -17.22
C GLU A 4 6.81 -13.07 -17.59
N ARG A 5 6.97 -12.21 -18.60
CA ARG A 5 8.26 -11.63 -18.97
C ARG A 5 8.85 -10.81 -17.81
N THR A 6 8.06 -9.98 -17.17
CA THR A 6 8.48 -9.18 -16.00
C THR A 6 8.99 -10.08 -14.88
N TRP A 7 8.27 -11.18 -14.60
CA TRP A 7 8.70 -12.15 -13.58
C TRP A 7 10.01 -12.86 -13.94
N ALA A 8 10.21 -13.18 -15.20
CA ALA A 8 11.48 -13.76 -15.65
C ALA A 8 12.66 -12.78 -15.46
N GLU A 9 12.45 -11.50 -15.78
CA GLU A 9 13.44 -10.44 -15.58
C GLU A 9 13.76 -10.23 -14.09
N VAL A 10 12.75 -10.19 -13.23
CA VAL A 10 12.90 -10.10 -11.76
C VAL A 10 13.74 -11.26 -11.21
N LYS A 11 13.47 -12.49 -11.65
CA LYS A 11 14.27 -13.66 -11.25
C LYS A 11 15.75 -13.54 -11.65
N GLN A 12 16.03 -13.00 -12.84
CA GLN A 12 17.41 -12.78 -13.29
C GLN A 12 18.11 -11.70 -12.45
N ILE A 13 17.40 -10.59 -12.14
CA ILE A 13 17.93 -9.51 -11.30
C ILE A 13 18.25 -10.04 -9.89
N ARG A 14 17.34 -10.80 -9.28
CA ARG A 14 17.57 -11.40 -7.95
C ARG A 14 18.75 -12.36 -7.93
N LYS A 15 18.94 -13.17 -9.01
CA LYS A 15 20.10 -14.04 -9.13
C LYS A 15 21.41 -13.25 -9.18
N LYS A 16 21.41 -12.10 -9.85
CA LYS A 16 22.58 -11.22 -9.95
C LYS A 16 22.84 -10.43 -8.68
N TYR A 17 21.76 -10.06 -7.97
CA TYR A 17 21.80 -9.23 -6.75
C TYR A 17 21.00 -9.90 -5.62
N PRO A 18 21.55 -10.93 -4.96
CA PRO A 18 20.82 -11.77 -4.00
C PRO A 18 20.39 -11.01 -2.72
N HIS A 19 21.00 -9.85 -2.45
CA HIS A 19 20.62 -8.98 -1.33
C HIS A 19 19.42 -8.06 -1.63
N LEU A 20 18.98 -8.00 -2.89
CA LEU A 20 17.88 -7.16 -3.30
C LEU A 20 16.54 -7.74 -2.81
N LYS A 21 15.78 -6.95 -2.09
CA LYS A 21 14.39 -7.25 -1.74
C LYS A 21 13.46 -6.78 -2.86
N VAL A 22 12.51 -7.62 -3.23
CA VAL A 22 11.50 -7.32 -4.24
C VAL A 22 10.13 -7.31 -3.57
N ILE A 23 9.49 -6.17 -3.60
CA ILE A 23 8.20 -5.90 -2.97
C ILE A 23 7.18 -5.60 -4.06
N VAL A 24 5.97 -6.17 -3.97
CA VAL A 24 4.88 -5.82 -4.88
C VAL A 24 4.07 -4.65 -4.30
N ALA A 25 3.83 -3.63 -5.10
CA ALA A 25 2.93 -2.54 -4.77
C ALA A 25 1.51 -2.84 -5.31
N VAL A 26 0.50 -2.55 -4.50
CA VAL A 26 -0.92 -2.76 -4.82
C VAL A 26 -1.66 -1.45 -4.60
N GLY A 27 -2.35 -0.97 -5.63
CA GLY A 27 -3.14 0.26 -5.57
C GLY A 27 -2.70 1.30 -6.59
N GLY A 28 -2.54 2.53 -6.14
CA GLY A 28 -2.32 3.74 -6.93
C GLY A 28 -3.53 4.68 -6.89
N TRP A 29 -3.41 5.86 -7.50
CA TRP A 29 -4.39 6.96 -7.40
C TRP A 29 -5.85 6.54 -7.65
N GLU A 30 -6.11 5.71 -8.65
CA GLU A 30 -7.46 5.22 -8.99
C GLU A 30 -7.64 3.74 -8.59
N GLY A 31 -6.84 3.24 -7.65
CA GLY A 31 -6.89 1.87 -7.16
C GLY A 31 -8.17 1.60 -6.38
N GLU A 32 -9.19 1.07 -7.06
CA GLU A 32 -10.47 0.74 -6.45
C GLU A 32 -10.46 -0.57 -5.67
N GLY A 33 -11.49 -0.77 -4.85
CA GLY A 33 -11.75 -2.02 -4.14
C GLY A 33 -11.24 -2.07 -2.71
N PHE A 34 -10.32 -1.19 -2.30
CA PHE A 34 -9.77 -1.21 -0.94
C PHE A 34 -10.85 -1.10 0.14
N SER A 35 -11.74 -0.10 0.04
CA SER A 35 -12.78 0.12 1.05
C SER A 35 -13.74 -1.07 1.17
N ASP A 36 -14.04 -1.79 0.08
CA ASP A 36 -14.84 -3.00 0.13
C ASP A 36 -14.04 -4.19 0.68
N MET A 37 -12.80 -4.33 0.27
CA MET A 37 -11.90 -5.39 0.72
C MET A 37 -11.65 -5.32 2.22
N VAL A 38 -11.47 -4.12 2.79
CA VAL A 38 -11.22 -3.98 4.23
C VAL A 38 -12.49 -3.98 5.09
N ALA A 39 -13.69 -3.92 4.49
CA ALA A 39 -14.94 -3.65 5.20
C ALA A 39 -15.28 -4.69 6.28
N THR A 40 -14.95 -5.96 6.06
CA THR A 40 -15.28 -7.05 6.98
C THR A 40 -14.08 -7.94 7.29
N GLY A 41 -14.13 -8.71 8.39
CA GLY A 41 -13.11 -9.72 8.70
C GLY A 41 -12.90 -10.70 7.55
N PRO A 42 -13.96 -11.38 7.07
CA PRO A 42 -13.84 -12.34 5.98
C PRO A 42 -13.23 -11.77 4.69
N THR A 43 -13.58 -10.54 4.30
CA THR A 43 -13.01 -9.93 3.09
C THR A 43 -11.54 -9.58 3.25
N ARG A 44 -11.12 -9.13 4.44
CA ARG A 44 -9.70 -8.94 4.77
C ARG A 44 -8.92 -10.25 4.74
N GLU A 45 -9.48 -11.33 5.30
CA GLU A 45 -8.85 -12.67 5.27
C GLU A 45 -8.62 -13.15 3.84
N ILE A 46 -9.63 -13.06 2.97
CA ILE A 46 -9.52 -13.44 1.55
C ILE A 46 -8.36 -12.66 0.88
N PHE A 47 -8.28 -11.36 1.10
CA PHE A 47 -7.20 -10.56 0.53
C PHE A 47 -5.84 -10.98 1.08
N VAL A 48 -5.71 -11.10 2.40
CA VAL A 48 -4.42 -11.43 3.03
C VAL A 48 -3.96 -12.83 2.62
N ASP A 49 -4.85 -13.81 2.55
CA ASP A 49 -4.51 -15.16 2.07
C ASP A 49 -4.04 -15.11 0.61
N SER A 50 -4.70 -14.31 -0.25
CA SER A 50 -4.25 -14.12 -1.63
C SER A 50 -2.87 -13.44 -1.73
N VAL A 51 -2.55 -12.52 -0.81
CA VAL A 51 -1.22 -11.90 -0.70
C VAL A 51 -0.18 -12.96 -0.33
N VAL A 52 -0.43 -13.78 0.68
CA VAL A 52 0.48 -14.87 1.08
C VAL A 52 0.79 -15.78 -0.11
N GLU A 53 -0.25 -16.29 -0.77
CA GLU A 53 -0.07 -17.15 -1.96
C GLU A 53 0.72 -16.45 -3.08
N TYR A 54 0.45 -15.18 -3.32
CA TYR A 54 1.12 -14.41 -4.37
C TYR A 54 2.60 -14.18 -4.07
N LEU A 55 2.93 -13.82 -2.81
CA LEU A 55 4.31 -13.64 -2.38
C LEU A 55 5.10 -14.95 -2.46
N GLU A 56 4.51 -16.06 -2.05
CA GLU A 56 5.12 -17.39 -2.16
C GLU A 56 5.34 -17.80 -3.61
N LYS A 57 4.30 -17.72 -4.44
CA LYS A 57 4.34 -18.09 -5.86
C LYS A 57 5.45 -17.35 -6.63
N HIS A 58 5.62 -16.07 -6.36
CA HIS A 58 6.59 -15.22 -7.06
C HIS A 58 7.89 -15.01 -6.27
N GLN A 59 8.01 -15.64 -5.09
CA GLN A 59 9.17 -15.54 -4.21
C GLN A 59 9.49 -14.09 -3.82
N LEU A 60 8.47 -13.28 -3.52
CA LEU A 60 8.61 -11.88 -3.16
C LEU A 60 8.92 -11.69 -1.69
N ASP A 61 9.53 -10.56 -1.38
CA ASP A 61 10.00 -10.24 -0.04
C ASP A 61 8.96 -9.44 0.76
N GLY A 62 7.89 -8.93 0.11
CA GLY A 62 6.87 -8.16 0.81
C GLY A 62 5.83 -7.52 -0.09
N ILE A 63 5.00 -6.72 0.56
CA ILE A 63 3.90 -5.96 -0.05
C ILE A 63 3.97 -4.49 0.36
N ASP A 64 3.69 -3.61 -0.59
CA ASP A 64 3.44 -2.19 -0.40
C ASP A 64 1.97 -1.88 -0.69
N LEU A 65 1.29 -1.17 0.22
CA LEU A 65 -0.10 -0.78 0.05
C LEU A 65 -0.18 0.68 -0.37
N ASP A 66 -0.59 0.91 -1.60
CA ASP A 66 -0.76 2.25 -2.16
C ASP A 66 -2.24 2.60 -2.28
N TRP A 67 -2.90 2.70 -1.11
CA TRP A 67 -4.29 3.11 -1.02
C TRP A 67 -4.41 4.62 -0.86
N GLU A 68 -4.94 5.27 -1.87
CA GLU A 68 -5.05 6.74 -1.94
C GLU A 68 -6.50 7.24 -1.91
N PHE A 69 -7.13 7.39 -0.78
CA PHE A 69 -6.67 7.13 0.61
C PHE A 69 -7.83 6.54 1.42
N PRO A 70 -7.59 5.89 2.56
CA PRO A 70 -8.66 5.55 3.49
C PRO A 70 -9.52 6.77 3.80
N VAL A 71 -10.84 6.60 3.90
CA VAL A 71 -11.83 7.67 4.20
C VAL A 71 -11.97 8.74 3.12
N ASN A 72 -10.87 9.17 2.49
CA ASN A 72 -10.85 10.26 1.51
C ASN A 72 -11.20 9.79 0.09
N GLY A 73 -10.78 8.58 -0.30
CA GLY A 73 -11.11 7.96 -1.58
C GLY A 73 -10.68 8.77 -2.80
N ALA A 74 -9.39 9.12 -2.94
CA ALA A 74 -8.87 9.92 -4.06
C ALA A 74 -9.71 11.21 -4.28
N MET A 75 -9.97 11.92 -3.20
CA MET A 75 -10.84 13.11 -3.19
C MET A 75 -12.27 12.83 -3.70
N GLY A 76 -12.79 11.61 -3.46
CA GLY A 76 -14.14 11.20 -3.85
C GLY A 76 -14.22 10.50 -5.21
N VAL A 77 -13.09 10.22 -5.86
CA VAL A 77 -13.05 9.48 -7.14
C VAL A 77 -13.33 8.00 -6.92
N ILE A 78 -12.77 7.40 -5.86
CA ILE A 78 -12.96 6.00 -5.50
C ILE A 78 -13.82 5.86 -4.24
N LYS A 79 -14.42 4.69 -4.07
CA LYS A 79 -15.26 4.39 -2.92
C LYS A 79 -14.48 4.45 -1.61
N SER A 80 -15.06 5.12 -0.62
CA SER A 80 -14.49 5.23 0.73
C SER A 80 -15.58 5.23 1.80
N ARG A 81 -15.19 4.94 3.04
CA ARG A 81 -16.07 4.90 4.21
C ARG A 81 -15.36 5.49 5.45
N PRO A 82 -16.07 6.11 6.39
CA PRO A 82 -15.48 6.54 7.66
C PRO A 82 -14.78 5.41 8.42
N ALA A 83 -15.28 4.18 8.32
CA ALA A 83 -14.69 3.01 8.96
C ALA A 83 -13.34 2.57 8.35
N ASP A 84 -12.98 3.06 7.17
CA ASP A 84 -11.74 2.69 6.49
C ASP A 84 -10.50 2.99 7.34
N ARG A 85 -10.54 4.05 8.13
CA ARG A 85 -9.47 4.42 9.07
C ARG A 85 -9.12 3.28 10.02
N GLN A 86 -10.12 2.71 10.69
CA GLN A 86 -9.94 1.57 11.59
C GLN A 86 -9.69 0.27 10.81
N ASN A 87 -10.41 0.07 9.72
CA ASN A 87 -10.29 -1.13 8.90
C ASN A 87 -8.91 -1.29 8.27
N PHE A 88 -8.24 -0.19 7.93
CA PHE A 88 -6.85 -0.22 7.46
C PHE A 88 -5.89 -0.71 8.55
N THR A 89 -6.09 -0.27 9.79
CA THR A 89 -5.32 -0.79 10.94
C THR A 89 -5.52 -2.30 11.10
N LEU A 90 -6.78 -2.77 11.03
CA LEU A 90 -7.09 -4.20 11.12
C LEU A 90 -6.49 -5.02 9.97
N LEU A 91 -6.45 -4.45 8.76
CA LEU A 91 -5.79 -5.09 7.63
C LEU A 91 -4.28 -5.27 7.88
N LEU A 92 -3.60 -4.20 8.32
CA LEU A 92 -2.16 -4.26 8.60
C LEU A 92 -1.83 -5.22 9.77
N GLN A 93 -2.70 -5.30 10.79
CA GLN A 93 -2.56 -6.29 11.85
C GLN A 93 -2.61 -7.72 11.30
N LEU A 94 -3.62 -8.02 10.47
CA LEU A 94 -3.78 -9.34 9.88
C LEU A 94 -2.64 -9.68 8.91
N LEU A 95 -2.19 -8.74 8.09
CA LEU A 95 -1.01 -8.90 7.23
C LEU A 95 0.23 -9.24 8.06
N ARG A 96 0.48 -8.48 9.13
CA ARG A 96 1.64 -8.72 9.99
C ARG A 96 1.55 -10.07 10.72
N GLU A 97 0.37 -10.47 11.14
CA GLU A 97 0.13 -11.78 11.76
C GLU A 97 0.46 -12.93 10.79
N LYS A 98 -0.05 -12.87 9.56
CA LYS A 98 0.11 -13.93 8.55
C LYS A 98 1.51 -13.96 7.93
N LEU A 99 2.11 -12.81 7.68
CA LEU A 99 3.41 -12.68 7.00
C LEU A 99 4.61 -12.78 7.96
N GLY A 100 4.37 -12.69 9.28
CA GLY A 100 5.45 -12.67 10.27
C GLY A 100 6.34 -11.42 10.15
N ARG A 101 7.56 -11.49 10.70
CA ARG A 101 8.53 -10.38 10.66
C ARG A 101 9.52 -10.47 9.49
N ASP A 102 9.56 -11.59 8.81
CA ASP A 102 10.51 -11.86 7.72
C ASP A 102 10.08 -11.20 6.40
N LYS A 103 8.80 -10.86 6.26
CA LYS A 103 8.27 -10.15 5.10
C LYS A 103 8.16 -8.66 5.36
N GLU A 104 8.50 -7.89 4.33
CA GLU A 104 8.33 -6.44 4.34
C GLU A 104 6.85 -6.08 4.15
N ILE A 105 6.36 -5.17 4.96
CA ILE A 105 5.08 -4.50 4.77
C ILE A 105 5.36 -3.02 4.79
N SER A 106 4.91 -2.31 3.76
CA SER A 106 4.94 -0.86 3.69
C SER A 106 3.62 -0.31 3.18
N PHE A 107 3.43 0.98 3.30
CA PHE A 107 2.32 1.68 2.65
C PHE A 107 2.74 3.09 2.25
N CYS A 108 2.04 3.64 1.23
CA CYS A 108 2.22 5.00 0.79
C CYS A 108 1.41 5.97 1.65
N ALA A 109 2.02 7.08 2.03
CA ALA A 109 1.43 8.10 2.87
C ALA A 109 1.48 9.47 2.19
N ASN A 110 0.40 10.23 2.28
CA ASN A 110 0.44 11.64 1.89
C ASN A 110 1.19 12.47 2.97
N GLY A 111 2.04 13.39 2.54
CA GLY A 111 2.82 14.25 3.45
C GLY A 111 2.02 15.39 4.10
N ALA A 112 0.76 15.57 3.74
CA ALA A 112 -0.08 16.65 4.28
C ALA A 112 -0.62 16.34 5.69
N PRO A 113 -0.86 17.36 6.52
CA PRO A 113 -1.32 17.19 7.90
C PRO A 113 -2.64 16.42 8.07
N TRP A 114 -3.52 16.45 7.07
CA TRP A 114 -4.82 15.74 7.12
C TRP A 114 -4.67 14.21 7.10
N PHE A 115 -3.54 13.67 6.61
CA PHE A 115 -3.35 12.21 6.49
C PHE A 115 -3.49 11.47 7.83
N LYS A 116 -3.05 12.09 8.93
CA LYS A 116 -3.23 11.54 10.28
C LYS A 116 -4.71 11.40 10.73
N GLU A 117 -5.62 12.11 10.07
CA GLU A 117 -7.06 12.01 10.36
C GLU A 117 -7.68 10.77 9.68
N VAL A 118 -7.08 10.28 8.62
CA VAL A 118 -7.60 9.14 7.84
C VAL A 118 -6.85 7.83 8.08
N VAL A 119 -5.70 7.88 8.77
CA VAL A 119 -4.90 6.71 9.17
C VAL A 119 -4.53 6.81 10.65
N GLU A 120 -4.61 5.72 11.39
CA GLU A 120 -4.22 5.64 12.81
C GLU A 120 -2.70 5.40 12.94
N LEU A 121 -1.89 6.42 12.58
CA LEU A 121 -0.43 6.30 12.46
C LEU A 121 0.25 5.67 13.67
N GLU A 122 -0.19 6.02 14.90
CA GLU A 122 0.36 5.46 16.14
C GLU A 122 0.13 3.95 16.28
N LYS A 123 -0.94 3.44 15.66
CA LYS A 123 -1.27 2.01 15.69
C LYS A 123 -0.64 1.23 14.54
N VAL A 124 -0.48 1.87 13.38
CA VAL A 124 0.00 1.16 12.19
C VAL A 124 1.52 1.15 12.07
N HIS A 125 2.24 2.19 12.56
CA HIS A 125 3.69 2.23 12.40
C HIS A 125 4.43 1.02 13.01
N PRO A 126 3.99 0.39 14.13
CA PRO A 126 4.68 -0.80 14.65
C PRO A 126 4.45 -2.06 13.82
N LEU A 127 3.45 -2.04 12.92
CA LEU A 127 3.03 -3.17 12.10
C LEU A 127 3.78 -3.22 10.76
N VAL A 128 4.39 -2.12 10.35
CA VAL A 128 5.06 -1.99 9.05
C VAL A 128 6.57 -1.85 9.20
N ASN A 129 7.30 -2.07 8.10
CA ASN A 129 8.75 -1.91 8.05
C ASN A 129 9.13 -0.49 7.61
N SER A 130 8.32 0.12 6.73
CA SER A 130 8.52 1.49 6.27
C SER A 130 7.20 2.16 5.90
N ILE A 131 7.22 3.48 5.83
CA ILE A 131 6.14 4.32 5.34
C ILE A 131 6.74 5.18 4.22
N ASN A 132 6.19 5.03 3.02
CA ASN A 132 6.64 5.72 1.81
C ASN A 132 5.92 7.05 1.69
N VAL A 133 6.56 8.15 2.12
CA VAL A 133 5.94 9.47 2.06
C VAL A 133 6.00 10.01 0.63
N MET A 134 4.83 10.26 0.04
CA MET A 134 4.69 10.89 -1.27
C MET A 134 4.90 12.40 -1.15
N ALA A 135 6.16 12.83 -1.17
CA ALA A 135 6.59 14.23 -1.06
C ALA A 135 6.67 14.87 -2.45
N TYR A 136 5.58 14.80 -3.20
CA TYR A 136 5.43 15.34 -4.56
C TYR A 136 3.96 15.70 -4.82
N ASP A 137 3.64 16.13 -6.03
CA ASP A 137 2.31 16.64 -6.42
C ASP A 137 1.86 17.84 -5.57
N PHE A 138 2.81 18.68 -5.17
CA PHE A 138 2.50 19.89 -4.40
C PHE A 138 1.85 20.97 -5.25
N TYR A 139 2.19 21.01 -6.56
CA TYR A 139 1.60 21.92 -7.54
C TYR A 139 1.21 21.14 -8.80
N GLY A 140 0.06 21.51 -9.39
CA GLY A 140 -0.48 20.90 -10.57
C GLY A 140 -1.67 21.71 -11.12
N PRO A 141 -2.48 21.14 -12.02
CA PRO A 141 -3.65 21.82 -12.61
C PRO A 141 -4.70 22.30 -11.60
N TRP A 142 -4.63 21.81 -10.36
CA TRP A 142 -5.49 22.21 -9.25
C TRP A 142 -5.03 23.47 -8.51
N CYS A 143 -3.87 24.04 -8.88
CA CYS A 143 -3.33 25.25 -8.27
C CYS A 143 -3.54 26.46 -9.17
N GLU A 144 -3.84 27.63 -8.58
CA GLU A 144 -3.98 28.90 -9.30
C GLU A 144 -2.63 29.48 -9.74
N THR A 145 -1.56 29.10 -9.08
CA THR A 145 -0.19 29.56 -9.34
C THR A 145 0.76 28.40 -9.54
N THR A 146 1.85 28.63 -10.27
CA THR A 146 2.93 27.66 -10.43
C THR A 146 3.83 27.62 -9.18
N GLY A 147 4.39 26.46 -8.89
CA GLY A 147 5.32 26.26 -7.77
C GLY A 147 6.12 24.98 -7.94
N HIS A 148 6.96 24.67 -6.93
CA HIS A 148 7.73 23.43 -6.93
C HIS A 148 6.80 22.22 -6.73
N HIS A 149 6.87 21.29 -7.67
CA HIS A 149 6.07 20.05 -7.68
C HIS A 149 6.52 19.06 -6.58
N ALA A 150 7.79 19.03 -6.24
CA ALA A 150 8.40 18.19 -5.23
C ALA A 150 9.48 18.95 -4.46
N ASN A 151 10.02 18.33 -3.40
CA ASN A 151 11.15 18.86 -2.65
C ASN A 151 12.45 18.92 -3.47
#